data_38d10886f0371dac35e70bdeb9f90241
#
_entry.id   38d10886f0371dac35e70bdeb9f90241
#
_cell.length_a   1.000
_cell.length_b   1.000
_cell.length_c   1.000
_cell.angle_alpha   90.00
_cell.angle_beta   90.00
_cell.angle_gamma   90.00
#
_symmetry.space_group_name_H-M   'P 1'
#
loop_
_entity.id
_entity.type
_entity.pdbx_description
1 polymer ?
#
loop_
_entity_poly.entity_id
_entity_poly.type
_entity_poly.pdbx_seq_one_letter_code
_entity_poly.pdbx_strand_id
1 'polypeptide(L)'
;MTQVDAVVREAAERFKALGATVDTVSIPMHRDGSAIWLPIAAEGALMQMMLGNGFGFNWQGLYVTSMVDFHSGWRNRADELSDTLKNTMLLGHYMVTRYRGRHYAKAQNLVRRLRRAYDEVLSRYNLLLMPTLPLVATPLPEANAPVQEILQRGFEMLANTAQFDSTHHPAMSVPCGLVDGLPVGMMLVAKAFDEETIYRAAAAFERGVDWKSLKAGD
;
A
#
# COMPACT_ATOMS: atom_id res chain seq x y z
N MET A 1 3.46 18.90 -11.38
CA MET A 1 3.27 18.75 -9.92
C MET A 1 1.77 18.69 -9.69
N THR A 2 1.25 17.62 -9.08
CA THR A 2 -0.17 17.49 -8.77
C THR A 2 -0.53 18.37 -7.56
N GLN A 3 -1.82 18.68 -7.38
CA GLN A 3 -2.29 19.40 -6.18
C GLN A 3 -1.96 18.62 -4.90
N VAL A 4 -2.10 17.29 -4.93
CA VAL A 4 -1.72 16.40 -3.81
C VAL A 4 -0.22 16.52 -3.47
N ASP A 5 0.66 16.53 -4.47
CA ASP A 5 2.11 16.71 -4.25
C ASP A 5 2.42 18.08 -3.60
N ALA A 6 1.71 19.13 -4.00
CA ALA A 6 1.87 20.46 -3.41
C ALA A 6 1.51 20.48 -1.91
N VAL A 7 0.36 19.87 -1.55
CA VAL A 7 -0.10 19.78 -0.15
C VAL A 7 0.91 18.99 0.71
N VAL A 8 1.42 17.88 0.19
CA VAL A 8 2.39 17.06 0.94
C VAL A 8 3.75 17.75 1.08
N ARG A 9 4.17 18.55 0.09
CA ARG A 9 5.37 19.39 0.21
C ARG A 9 5.19 20.48 1.26
N GLU A 10 4.02 21.10 1.34
CA GLU A 10 3.71 22.04 2.41
C GLU A 10 3.79 21.39 3.79
N ALA A 11 3.27 20.17 3.93
CA ALA A 11 3.41 19.39 5.17
C ALA A 11 4.89 19.11 5.51
N ALA A 12 5.73 18.83 4.50
CA ALA A 12 7.17 18.67 4.71
C ALA A 12 7.84 19.96 5.22
N GLU A 13 7.44 21.14 4.71
CA GLU A 13 7.93 22.42 5.23
C GLU A 13 7.52 22.66 6.70
N ARG A 14 6.33 22.19 7.10
CA ARG A 14 5.90 22.26 8.52
C ARG A 14 6.82 21.43 9.43
N PHE A 15 7.32 20.28 8.97
CA PHE A 15 8.32 19.53 9.73
C PHE A 15 9.61 20.32 9.96
N LYS A 16 10.04 21.16 9.00
CA LYS A 16 11.19 22.06 9.21
C LYS A 16 10.91 23.05 10.34
N ALA A 17 9.71 23.62 10.39
CA ALA A 17 9.31 24.51 11.47
C ALA A 17 9.28 23.81 12.85
N LEU A 18 9.08 22.48 12.86
CA LEU A 18 9.16 21.64 14.07
C LEU A 18 10.59 21.19 14.41
N GLY A 19 11.61 21.67 13.67
CA GLY A 19 13.03 21.39 13.91
C GLY A 19 13.61 20.20 13.14
N ALA A 20 12.87 19.62 12.19
CA ALA A 20 13.41 18.56 11.34
C ALA A 20 14.26 19.11 10.18
N THR A 21 15.27 18.37 9.78
CA THR A 21 15.96 18.59 8.50
C THR A 21 15.21 17.81 7.42
N VAL A 22 14.82 18.50 6.34
CA VAL A 22 14.06 17.91 5.24
C VAL A 22 14.80 18.11 3.92
N ASP A 23 15.16 17.01 3.27
CA ASP A 23 15.84 16.96 1.99
C ASP A 23 14.99 16.21 0.96
N THR A 24 15.15 16.55 -0.31
CA THR A 24 14.55 15.78 -1.41
C THR A 24 15.48 14.65 -1.81
N VAL A 25 14.96 13.43 -1.79
CA VAL A 25 15.69 12.23 -2.21
C VAL A 25 15.04 11.58 -3.42
N SER A 26 15.77 10.76 -4.15
CA SER A 26 15.26 10.00 -5.28
C SER A 26 15.55 8.51 -5.11
N ILE A 27 14.51 7.69 -5.25
CA ILE A 27 14.61 6.23 -5.25
C ILE A 27 13.94 5.76 -6.56
N PRO A 28 14.66 5.71 -7.68
CA PRO A 28 14.05 5.43 -9.00
C PRO A 28 13.27 4.13 -9.05
N MET A 29 13.73 3.09 -8.33
CA MET A 29 13.08 1.77 -8.27
C MET A 29 11.70 1.81 -7.58
N HIS A 30 11.34 2.90 -6.88
CA HIS A 30 10.00 3.09 -6.35
C HIS A 30 8.92 2.96 -7.42
N ARG A 31 9.19 3.44 -8.63
CA ARG A 31 8.25 3.39 -9.76
C ARG A 31 7.94 1.96 -10.24
N ASP A 32 8.84 1.02 -9.96
CA ASP A 32 8.67 -0.40 -10.32
C ASP A 32 7.83 -1.17 -9.28
N GLY A 33 7.53 -0.54 -8.15
CA GLY A 33 6.95 -1.21 -6.98
C GLY A 33 5.64 -1.92 -7.25
N SER A 34 4.68 -1.27 -7.89
CA SER A 34 3.39 -1.90 -8.23
C SER A 34 3.56 -3.08 -9.21
N ALA A 35 4.50 -2.97 -10.18
CA ALA A 35 4.79 -4.06 -11.10
C ALA A 35 5.50 -5.24 -10.41
N ILE A 36 6.28 -4.97 -9.36
CA ILE A 36 6.90 -6.01 -8.51
C ILE A 36 5.84 -6.65 -7.60
N TRP A 37 4.96 -5.85 -7.01
CA TRP A 37 3.91 -6.31 -6.11
C TRP A 37 2.87 -7.20 -6.80
N LEU A 38 2.44 -6.84 -8.01
CA LEU A 38 1.33 -7.50 -8.72
C LEU A 38 1.47 -9.02 -8.86
N PRO A 39 2.61 -9.59 -9.29
CA PRO A 39 2.77 -11.05 -9.34
C PRO A 39 2.70 -11.70 -7.96
N ILE A 40 3.21 -11.03 -6.93
CA ILE A 40 3.17 -11.54 -5.55
C ILE A 40 1.72 -11.58 -5.07
N ALA A 41 0.97 -10.51 -5.30
CA ALA A 41 -0.43 -10.42 -4.91
C ALA A 41 -1.30 -11.42 -5.69
N ALA A 42 -1.20 -11.45 -7.02
CA ALA A 42 -2.08 -12.28 -7.85
C ALA A 42 -1.82 -13.77 -7.68
N GLU A 43 -0.56 -14.22 -7.81
CA GLU A 43 -0.21 -15.63 -7.64
C GLU A 43 -0.34 -16.04 -6.16
N GLY A 44 0.04 -15.15 -5.23
CA GLY A 44 -0.07 -15.38 -3.77
C GLY A 44 -1.52 -15.46 -3.30
N ALA A 45 -2.39 -14.53 -3.72
CA ALA A 45 -3.81 -14.58 -3.37
C ALA A 45 -4.46 -15.86 -3.88
N LEU A 46 -4.20 -16.25 -5.12
CA LEU A 46 -4.73 -17.50 -5.66
C LEU A 46 -4.21 -18.71 -4.87
N MET A 47 -2.88 -18.87 -4.78
CA MET A 47 -2.29 -20.12 -4.30
C MET A 47 -2.35 -20.23 -2.78
N GLN A 48 -2.11 -19.14 -2.06
CA GLN A 48 -2.00 -19.19 -0.60
C GLN A 48 -3.35 -18.94 0.08
N MET A 49 -4.07 -17.90 -0.33
CA MET A 49 -5.33 -17.56 0.33
C MET A 49 -6.48 -18.44 -0.15
N MET A 50 -6.71 -18.49 -1.46
CA MET A 50 -7.93 -19.11 -2.00
C MET A 50 -7.80 -20.63 -2.18
N LEU A 51 -6.82 -21.12 -2.93
CA LEU A 51 -6.63 -22.55 -3.15
C LEU A 51 -5.99 -23.24 -1.96
N GLY A 52 -5.00 -22.62 -1.34
CA GLY A 52 -4.29 -23.13 -0.18
C GLY A 52 -5.01 -22.90 1.16
N ASN A 53 -6.14 -22.17 1.16
CA ASN A 53 -6.93 -21.90 2.36
C ASN A 53 -6.12 -21.27 3.52
N GLY A 54 -5.03 -20.55 3.20
CA GLY A 54 -4.18 -19.87 4.15
C GLY A 54 -3.26 -20.76 5.00
N PHE A 55 -3.21 -22.07 4.78
CA PHE A 55 -2.34 -22.95 5.55
C PHE A 55 -1.03 -23.29 4.82
N GLY A 56 -0.01 -23.69 5.60
CA GLY A 56 1.27 -24.17 5.06
C GLY A 56 2.32 -23.11 4.78
N PHE A 57 1.97 -21.81 4.94
CA PHE A 57 2.85 -20.68 4.64
C PHE A 57 3.33 -19.91 5.88
N ASN A 58 2.72 -20.19 7.03
CA ASN A 58 3.07 -19.60 8.30
C ASN A 58 3.75 -20.65 9.18
N TRP A 59 5.06 -20.54 9.35
CA TRP A 59 5.86 -21.55 10.07
C TRP A 59 6.08 -21.26 11.56
N GLN A 60 5.74 -20.05 12.01
CA GLN A 60 5.90 -19.64 13.41
C GLN A 60 4.64 -19.05 14.07
N GLY A 61 3.60 -18.81 13.29
CA GLY A 61 2.38 -18.20 13.80
C GLY A 61 1.35 -19.23 14.26
N LEU A 62 0.38 -18.75 15.03
CA LEU A 62 -0.78 -19.53 15.44
C LEU A 62 -1.80 -19.60 14.30
N TYR A 63 -2.26 -20.80 13.96
CA TYR A 63 -3.41 -20.98 13.08
C TYR A 63 -4.71 -20.93 13.89
N VAL A 64 -5.63 -20.03 13.50
CA VAL A 64 -6.99 -20.01 14.03
C VAL A 64 -7.82 -21.01 13.25
N THR A 65 -7.99 -22.22 13.77
CA THR A 65 -8.62 -23.34 13.04
C THR A 65 -10.05 -23.05 12.63
N SER A 66 -10.85 -22.37 13.48
CA SER A 66 -12.21 -21.95 13.13
C SER A 66 -12.27 -20.99 11.93
N MET A 67 -11.25 -20.16 11.75
CA MET A 67 -11.14 -19.28 10.59
C MET A 67 -10.77 -20.05 9.34
N VAL A 68 -9.89 -21.06 9.46
CA VAL A 68 -9.54 -21.97 8.35
C VAL A 68 -10.79 -22.75 7.90
N ASP A 69 -11.56 -23.29 8.85
CA ASP A 69 -12.81 -24.01 8.58
C ASP A 69 -13.84 -23.12 7.87
N PHE A 70 -14.07 -21.91 8.40
CA PHE A 70 -15.00 -20.95 7.79
C PHE A 70 -14.56 -20.55 6.38
N HIS A 71 -13.30 -20.22 6.21
CA HIS A 71 -12.75 -19.80 4.91
C HIS A 71 -12.81 -20.92 3.87
N SER A 72 -12.69 -22.20 4.25
CA SER A 72 -12.73 -23.33 3.31
C SER A 72 -14.03 -23.39 2.49
N GLY A 73 -15.12 -22.84 3.04
CA GLY A 73 -16.44 -22.76 2.39
C GLY A 73 -16.58 -21.67 1.30
N TRP A 74 -15.55 -20.87 1.01
CA TRP A 74 -15.66 -19.74 0.08
C TRP A 74 -16.17 -20.13 -1.33
N ARG A 75 -15.89 -21.34 -1.79
CA ARG A 75 -16.34 -21.83 -3.11
C ARG A 75 -17.86 -21.90 -3.22
N ASN A 76 -18.56 -22.17 -2.12
CA ASN A 76 -20.02 -22.20 -2.09
C ASN A 76 -20.64 -20.78 -2.13
N ARG A 77 -19.81 -19.76 -1.96
CA ARG A 77 -20.19 -18.35 -1.92
C ARG A 77 -19.34 -17.51 -2.87
N ALA A 78 -18.81 -18.11 -3.94
CA ALA A 78 -17.90 -17.45 -4.87
C ALA A 78 -18.52 -16.24 -5.58
N ASP A 79 -19.83 -16.22 -5.75
CA ASP A 79 -20.57 -15.10 -6.36
C ASP A 79 -20.53 -13.84 -5.49
N GLU A 80 -20.35 -13.98 -4.18
CA GLU A 80 -20.25 -12.87 -3.23
C GLU A 80 -18.86 -12.18 -3.22
N LEU A 81 -17.86 -12.78 -3.86
CA LEU A 81 -16.53 -12.20 -3.99
C LEU A 81 -16.59 -10.95 -4.87
N SER A 82 -15.82 -9.92 -4.48
CA SER A 82 -15.70 -8.69 -5.29
C SER A 82 -15.10 -8.97 -6.67
N ASP A 83 -15.45 -8.17 -7.66
CA ASP A 83 -14.91 -8.29 -9.02
C ASP A 83 -13.39 -8.11 -9.05
N THR A 84 -12.83 -7.27 -8.17
CA THR A 84 -11.38 -7.13 -8.02
C THR A 84 -10.72 -8.42 -7.58
N LEU A 85 -11.29 -9.13 -6.59
CA LEU A 85 -10.77 -10.42 -6.15
C LEU A 85 -10.94 -11.51 -7.21
N LYS A 86 -12.12 -11.59 -7.84
CA LYS A 86 -12.36 -12.52 -8.96
C LYS A 86 -11.35 -12.33 -10.08
N ASN A 87 -11.11 -11.07 -10.49
CA ASN A 87 -10.10 -10.76 -11.50
C ASN A 87 -8.69 -11.13 -11.05
N THR A 88 -8.33 -10.84 -9.81
CA THR A 88 -7.01 -11.20 -9.24
C THR A 88 -6.81 -12.72 -9.25
N MET A 89 -7.84 -13.49 -8.92
CA MET A 89 -7.79 -14.96 -8.98
C MET A 89 -7.64 -15.48 -10.42
N LEU A 90 -8.37 -14.91 -11.38
CA LEU A 90 -8.27 -15.29 -12.79
C LEU A 90 -6.87 -14.96 -13.34
N LEU A 91 -6.34 -13.78 -13.04
CA LEU A 91 -4.98 -13.39 -13.41
C LEU A 91 -3.95 -14.32 -12.77
N GLY A 92 -4.08 -14.59 -11.47
CA GLY A 92 -3.19 -15.52 -10.75
C GLY A 92 -3.23 -16.93 -11.35
N HIS A 93 -4.42 -17.43 -11.68
CA HIS A 93 -4.57 -18.73 -12.33
C HIS A 93 -3.88 -18.79 -13.70
N TYR A 94 -4.09 -17.77 -14.51
CA TYR A 94 -3.40 -17.66 -15.80
C TYR A 94 -1.87 -17.64 -15.61
N MET A 95 -1.36 -16.82 -14.68
CA MET A 95 0.06 -16.70 -14.43
C MET A 95 0.68 -18.00 -13.92
N VAL A 96 0.06 -18.65 -12.94
CA VAL A 96 0.55 -19.92 -12.38
C VAL A 96 0.51 -21.03 -13.44
N THR A 97 -0.58 -21.15 -14.18
CA THR A 97 -0.73 -22.18 -15.22
C THR A 97 0.28 -22.00 -16.36
N ARG A 98 0.46 -20.76 -16.83
CA ARG A 98 1.33 -20.44 -17.96
C ARG A 98 2.79 -20.38 -17.59
N TYR A 99 3.11 -19.79 -16.42
CA TYR A 99 4.49 -19.45 -16.03
C TYR A 99 4.98 -20.16 -14.77
N ARG A 100 4.15 -20.99 -14.13
CA ARG A 100 4.53 -21.91 -13.04
C ARG A 100 5.26 -21.23 -11.88
N GLY A 101 4.78 -20.05 -11.45
CA GLY A 101 5.37 -19.28 -10.36
C GLY A 101 6.64 -18.49 -10.71
N ARG A 102 7.05 -18.47 -11.99
CA ARG A 102 8.27 -17.75 -12.41
C ARG A 102 8.21 -16.26 -12.12
N HIS A 103 7.04 -15.64 -12.32
CA HIS A 103 6.87 -14.21 -12.08
C HIS A 103 6.85 -13.90 -10.59
N TYR A 104 6.18 -14.72 -9.78
CA TYR A 104 6.25 -14.63 -8.32
C TYR A 104 7.70 -14.70 -7.81
N ALA A 105 8.45 -15.72 -8.22
CA ALA A 105 9.83 -15.89 -7.81
C ALA A 105 10.73 -14.71 -8.24
N LYS A 106 10.57 -14.22 -9.47
CA LYS A 106 11.29 -13.03 -9.96
C LYS A 106 10.94 -11.79 -9.16
N ALA A 107 9.66 -11.58 -8.87
CA ALA A 107 9.18 -10.46 -8.08
C ALA A 107 9.76 -10.49 -6.65
N GLN A 108 9.77 -11.66 -5.97
CA GLN A 108 10.40 -11.83 -4.66
C GLN A 108 11.91 -11.50 -4.69
N ASN A 109 12.61 -11.84 -5.76
CA ASN A 109 14.01 -11.44 -5.91
C ASN A 109 14.19 -9.93 -6.11
N LEU A 110 13.25 -9.27 -6.80
CA LEU A 110 13.25 -7.82 -6.99
C LEU A 110 12.89 -7.06 -5.71
N VAL A 111 12.01 -7.60 -4.87
CA VAL A 111 11.71 -7.06 -3.53
C VAL A 111 12.99 -6.85 -2.72
N ARG A 112 13.95 -7.77 -2.77
CA ARG A 112 15.23 -7.63 -2.05
C ARG A 112 16.03 -6.42 -2.52
N ARG A 113 15.95 -6.08 -3.81
CA ARG A 113 16.62 -4.91 -4.38
C ARG A 113 15.88 -3.62 -4.00
N LEU A 114 14.55 -3.65 -4.08
CA LEU A 114 13.70 -2.53 -3.69
C LEU A 114 13.87 -2.20 -2.20
N ARG A 115 13.89 -3.22 -1.33
CA ARG A 115 14.14 -3.06 0.10
C ARG A 115 15.50 -2.40 0.35
N ARG A 116 16.56 -2.88 -0.26
CA ARG A 116 17.90 -2.28 -0.12
C ARG A 116 17.95 -0.81 -0.57
N ALA A 117 17.19 -0.45 -1.62
CA ALA A 117 17.13 0.94 -2.07
C ALA A 117 16.49 1.86 -1.03
N TYR A 118 15.48 1.39 -0.29
CA TYR A 118 14.92 2.13 0.84
C TYR A 118 15.85 2.12 2.05
N ASP A 119 16.41 0.97 2.41
CA ASP A 119 17.35 0.85 3.54
C ASP A 119 18.56 1.79 3.39
N GLU A 120 19.09 1.94 2.15
CA GLU A 120 20.20 2.84 1.86
C GLU A 120 19.84 4.29 2.17
N VAL A 121 18.66 4.76 1.77
CA VAL A 121 18.21 6.12 2.08
C VAL A 121 17.90 6.25 3.58
N LEU A 122 17.19 5.30 4.15
CA LEU A 122 16.84 5.28 5.58
C LEU A 122 18.08 5.12 6.49
N SER A 123 19.23 4.67 5.99
CA SER A 123 20.48 4.69 6.77
C SER A 123 20.95 6.10 7.09
N ARG A 124 20.57 7.10 6.28
CA ARG A 124 20.94 8.51 6.40
C ARG A 124 19.81 9.40 6.93
N TYR A 125 18.56 8.96 6.78
CA TYR A 125 17.35 9.67 7.22
C TYR A 125 16.56 8.81 8.20
N ASN A 126 15.85 9.47 9.11
CA ASN A 126 14.99 8.78 10.07
C ASN A 126 13.70 8.30 9.43
N LEU A 127 13.15 9.09 8.48
CA LEU A 127 11.89 8.85 7.80
C LEU A 127 11.98 9.21 6.32
N LEU A 128 11.16 8.54 5.50
CA LEU A 128 10.73 9.02 4.20
C LEU A 128 9.34 9.63 4.35
N LEU A 129 9.09 10.71 3.61
CA LEU A 129 7.79 11.37 3.53
C LEU A 129 7.37 11.48 2.08
N MET A 130 6.15 11.05 1.77
CA MET A 130 5.57 11.11 0.42
C MET A 130 4.04 11.14 0.49
N PRO A 131 3.32 11.47 -0.59
CA PRO A 131 1.88 11.26 -0.63
C PRO A 131 1.55 9.79 -0.37
N THR A 132 0.55 9.51 0.49
CA THR A 132 0.03 8.12 0.61
C THR A 132 -0.52 7.67 -0.74
N LEU A 133 -1.35 8.52 -1.35
CA LEU A 133 -1.87 8.32 -2.70
C LEU A 133 -1.55 9.55 -3.55
N PRO A 134 -1.25 9.40 -4.85
CA PRO A 134 -1.00 10.53 -5.74
C PRO A 134 -2.28 11.26 -6.18
N LEU A 135 -3.42 10.88 -5.64
CA LEU A 135 -4.77 11.36 -5.98
C LEU A 135 -5.61 11.52 -4.70
N VAL A 136 -6.68 12.28 -4.78
CA VAL A 136 -7.73 12.34 -3.76
C VAL A 136 -8.77 11.25 -3.98
N ALA A 137 -9.71 11.09 -3.04
CA ALA A 137 -10.81 10.15 -3.21
C ALA A 137 -11.51 10.36 -4.56
N THR A 138 -11.68 9.29 -5.32
CA THR A 138 -12.35 9.31 -6.60
C THR A 138 -13.85 9.02 -6.41
N PRO A 139 -14.74 9.49 -7.30
CA PRO A 139 -16.16 9.12 -7.25
C PRO A 139 -16.34 7.61 -7.26
N LEU A 140 -17.34 7.13 -6.53
CA LEU A 140 -17.71 5.71 -6.58
C LEU A 140 -18.15 5.35 -7.99
N PRO A 141 -17.81 4.16 -8.51
CA PRO A 141 -18.36 3.68 -9.77
C PRO A 141 -19.88 3.55 -9.69
N GLU A 142 -20.56 3.77 -10.79
CA GLU A 142 -21.98 3.50 -10.88
C GLU A 142 -22.28 2.00 -10.64
N ALA A 143 -23.48 1.69 -10.15
CA ALA A 143 -23.86 0.30 -9.81
C ALA A 143 -23.74 -0.69 -10.99
N ASN A 144 -23.81 -0.20 -12.23
CA ASN A 144 -23.68 -0.96 -13.46
C ASN A 144 -22.41 -0.60 -14.25
N ALA A 145 -21.41 -0.02 -13.58
CA ALA A 145 -20.15 0.34 -14.21
C ALA A 145 -19.48 -0.88 -14.85
N PRO A 146 -18.78 -0.71 -15.97
CA PRO A 146 -17.98 -1.77 -16.56
C PRO A 146 -16.93 -2.28 -15.57
N VAL A 147 -16.66 -3.59 -15.60
CA VAL A 147 -15.66 -4.22 -14.72
C VAL A 147 -14.28 -3.54 -14.83
N GLN A 148 -13.90 -3.06 -16.01
CA GLN A 148 -12.66 -2.31 -16.21
C GLN A 148 -12.59 -1.04 -15.35
N GLU A 149 -13.69 -0.30 -15.22
CA GLU A 149 -13.74 0.90 -14.38
C GLU A 149 -13.58 0.52 -12.90
N ILE A 150 -14.28 -0.50 -12.43
CA ILE A 150 -14.19 -1.01 -11.06
C ILE A 150 -12.75 -1.42 -10.74
N LEU A 151 -12.11 -2.16 -11.66
CA LEU A 151 -10.71 -2.58 -11.51
C LEU A 151 -9.76 -1.39 -11.50
N GLN A 152 -9.94 -0.43 -12.42
CA GLN A 152 -9.10 0.77 -12.47
C GLN A 152 -9.17 1.52 -11.13
N ARG A 153 -10.38 1.80 -10.62
CA ARG A 153 -10.56 2.46 -9.31
C ARG A 153 -9.88 1.70 -8.17
N GLY A 154 -10.00 0.37 -8.16
CA GLY A 154 -9.37 -0.47 -7.15
C GLY A 154 -7.84 -0.45 -7.20
N PHE A 155 -7.23 -0.36 -8.38
CA PHE A 155 -5.77 -0.40 -8.55
C PHE A 155 -5.09 0.97 -8.52
N GLU A 156 -5.81 2.07 -8.72
CA GLU A 156 -5.25 3.44 -8.62
C GLU A 156 -4.66 3.72 -7.24
N MET A 157 -5.16 3.06 -6.19
CA MET A 157 -4.71 3.23 -4.80
C MET A 157 -3.38 2.54 -4.47
N LEU A 158 -2.79 1.81 -5.40
CA LEU A 158 -1.56 1.02 -5.15
C LEU A 158 -0.26 1.76 -5.46
N ALA A 159 -0.33 2.94 -6.06
CA ALA A 159 0.83 3.61 -6.66
C ALA A 159 2.01 3.84 -5.70
N ASN A 160 1.74 4.19 -4.43
CA ASN A 160 2.76 4.45 -3.41
C ASN A 160 2.71 3.47 -2.23
N THR A 161 1.74 2.55 -2.17
CA THR A 161 1.54 1.64 -1.03
C THR A 161 2.06 0.23 -1.30
N ALA A 162 1.90 -0.28 -2.52
CA ALA A 162 2.32 -1.62 -2.93
C ALA A 162 3.81 -1.93 -2.66
N GLN A 163 4.66 -0.90 -2.69
CA GLN A 163 6.08 -1.00 -2.39
C GLN A 163 6.31 -1.48 -0.95
N PHE A 164 5.59 -0.90 -0.01
CA PHE A 164 5.79 -1.15 1.42
C PHE A 164 5.09 -2.43 1.87
N ASP A 165 3.99 -2.84 1.22
CA ASP A 165 3.42 -4.18 1.36
C ASP A 165 4.44 -5.26 1.01
N SER A 166 5.30 -5.00 0.00
CA SER A 166 6.32 -5.95 -0.43
C SER A 166 7.60 -5.87 0.39
N THR A 167 8.04 -4.66 0.77
CA THR A 167 9.32 -4.46 1.46
C THR A 167 9.20 -4.54 2.98
N HIS A 168 7.98 -4.49 3.52
CA HIS A 168 7.67 -4.58 4.96
C HIS A 168 8.29 -3.47 5.81
N HIS A 169 8.54 -2.29 5.23
CA HIS A 169 8.85 -1.11 6.01
C HIS A 169 7.58 -0.61 6.71
N PRO A 170 7.64 -0.25 7.99
CA PRO A 170 6.50 0.34 8.66
C PRO A 170 6.14 1.67 8.00
N ALA A 171 4.85 1.86 7.75
CA ALA A 171 4.31 3.04 7.09
C ALA A 171 3.02 3.50 7.76
N MET A 172 2.82 4.81 7.86
CA MET A 172 1.62 5.43 8.44
C MET A 172 1.15 6.56 7.55
N SER A 173 -0.15 6.62 7.28
CA SER A 173 -0.79 7.77 6.63
C SER A 173 -1.30 8.75 7.69
N VAL A 174 -0.96 10.03 7.51
CA VAL A 174 -1.38 11.13 8.40
C VAL A 174 -2.09 12.18 7.56
N PRO A 175 -3.29 12.65 7.93
CA PRO A 175 -3.96 13.75 7.24
C PRO A 175 -3.09 15.00 7.27
N CYS A 176 -2.86 15.64 6.11
CA CYS A 176 -1.94 16.77 6.02
C CYS A 176 -2.51 18.02 5.34
N GLY A 177 -3.66 17.92 4.72
CA GLY A 177 -4.34 19.04 4.04
C GLY A 177 -5.54 18.58 3.23
N LEU A 178 -6.09 19.48 2.44
CA LEU A 178 -7.25 19.25 1.58
C LEU A 178 -6.92 19.67 0.15
N VAL A 179 -7.53 18.98 -0.82
CA VAL A 179 -7.62 19.37 -2.23
C VAL A 179 -9.08 19.29 -2.62
N ASP A 180 -9.65 20.41 -3.06
CA ASP A 180 -11.06 20.51 -3.43
C ASP A 180 -12.03 19.99 -2.34
N GLY A 181 -11.69 20.24 -1.06
CA GLY A 181 -12.45 19.77 0.10
C GLY A 181 -12.22 18.31 0.47
N LEU A 182 -11.41 17.57 -0.28
CA LEU A 182 -11.11 16.16 -0.02
C LEU A 182 -9.78 15.99 0.73
N PRO A 183 -9.71 15.13 1.76
CA PRO A 183 -8.50 14.92 2.55
C PRO A 183 -7.33 14.36 1.75
N VAL A 184 -6.13 14.86 2.04
CA VAL A 184 -4.86 14.36 1.53
C VAL A 184 -4.08 13.71 2.67
N GLY A 185 -3.61 12.49 2.47
CA GLY A 185 -2.71 11.79 3.38
C GLY A 185 -1.25 11.93 2.95
N MET A 186 -0.37 12.31 3.88
CA MET A 186 1.06 12.07 3.76
C MET A 186 1.42 10.73 4.38
N MET A 187 2.29 9.99 3.75
CA MET A 187 2.82 8.73 4.27
C MET A 187 4.20 8.94 4.86
N LEU A 188 4.36 8.52 6.11
CA LEU A 188 5.63 8.45 6.82
C LEU A 188 6.10 6.99 6.82
N VAL A 189 7.34 6.75 6.38
CA VAL A 189 7.93 5.42 6.29
C VAL A 189 9.24 5.40 7.04
N ALA A 190 9.45 4.40 7.91
CA ALA A 190 10.66 4.24 8.70
C ALA A 190 11.44 2.97 8.35
N LYS A 191 12.59 2.79 9.03
CA LYS A 191 13.32 1.53 9.04
C LYS A 191 12.45 0.39 9.55
N ALA A 192 12.78 -0.83 9.16
CA ALA A 192 12.11 -2.00 9.71
C ALA A 192 12.17 -1.98 11.25
N PHE A 193 11.01 -2.21 11.89
CA PHE A 193 10.80 -2.21 13.35
C PHE A 193 11.04 -0.86 14.06
N ASP A 194 10.99 0.27 13.33
CA ASP A 194 11.12 1.63 13.91
C ASP A 194 9.80 2.41 13.85
N GLU A 195 8.69 1.77 14.24
CA GLU A 195 7.36 2.37 14.31
C GLU A 195 7.32 3.54 15.30
N GLU A 196 8.16 3.50 16.34
CA GLU A 196 8.26 4.58 17.32
C GLU A 196 8.62 5.92 16.67
N THR A 197 9.55 5.92 15.74
CA THR A 197 9.96 7.14 15.02
C THR A 197 8.79 7.70 14.20
N ILE A 198 7.97 6.84 13.59
CA ILE A 198 6.76 7.26 12.87
C ILE A 198 5.75 7.91 13.83
N TYR A 199 5.41 7.25 14.95
CA TYR A 199 4.47 7.79 15.93
C TYR A 199 4.94 9.11 16.51
N ARG A 200 6.22 9.24 16.82
CA ARG A 200 6.80 10.49 17.33
C ARG A 200 6.67 11.63 16.33
N ALA A 201 6.96 11.37 15.05
CA ALA A 201 6.82 12.38 13.99
C ALA A 201 5.35 12.75 13.74
N ALA A 202 4.46 11.77 13.65
CA ALA A 202 3.03 11.97 13.48
C ALA A 202 2.45 12.81 14.64
N ALA A 203 2.75 12.46 15.88
CA ALA A 203 2.30 13.19 17.07
C ALA A 203 2.85 14.61 17.12
N ALA A 204 4.08 14.85 16.66
CA ALA A 204 4.63 16.20 16.57
C ALA A 204 3.88 17.04 15.52
N PHE A 205 3.59 16.47 14.37
CA PHE A 205 2.82 17.11 13.31
C PHE A 205 1.39 17.45 13.77
N GLU A 206 0.68 16.50 14.37
CA GLU A 206 -0.70 16.66 14.85
C GLU A 206 -0.84 17.76 15.92
N ARG A 207 0.17 17.97 16.77
CA ARG A 207 0.16 19.07 17.74
C ARG A 207 0.24 20.46 17.10
N GLY A 208 0.81 20.55 15.90
CA GLY A 208 1.00 21.80 15.14
C GLY A 208 -0.10 22.11 14.13
N VAL A 209 -1.08 21.19 13.96
CA VAL A 209 -2.12 21.28 12.93
C VAL A 209 -3.47 20.91 13.54
N ASP A 210 -4.51 21.67 13.23
CA ASP A 210 -5.89 21.24 13.54
C ASP A 210 -6.34 20.18 12.52
N TRP A 211 -5.77 18.97 12.66
CA TRP A 211 -6.06 17.86 11.77
C TRP A 211 -7.54 17.42 11.79
N LYS A 212 -8.29 17.76 12.86
CA LYS A 212 -9.72 17.46 12.96
C LYS A 212 -10.57 18.30 12.01
N SER A 213 -10.04 19.43 11.56
CA SER A 213 -10.65 20.25 10.50
C SER A 213 -10.35 19.73 9.10
N LEU A 214 -9.37 18.81 8.95
CA LEU A 214 -8.96 18.23 7.66
C LEU A 214 -9.87 17.04 7.26
N LYS A 215 -11.16 17.28 7.16
CA LYS A 215 -12.17 16.30 6.76
C LYS A 215 -12.95 16.82 5.56
N ALA A 216 -13.53 15.90 4.79
CA ALA A 216 -14.40 16.28 3.70
C ALA A 216 -15.51 17.21 4.21
N GLY A 217 -15.82 18.24 3.44
CA GLY A 217 -17.00 19.08 3.66
C GLY A 217 -18.28 18.24 3.49
N ASP A 218 -19.35 18.69 4.16
CA ASP A 218 -20.68 18.11 4.01
C ASP A 218 -21.21 18.30 2.60
#